data_04c743bb42a8f8f5e21d3f29af19f96c
#
_entry.id   04c743bb42a8f8f5e21d3f29af19f96c
#
_cell.length_a   1.000
_cell.length_b   1.000
_cell.length_c   1.000
_cell.angle_alpha   90.00
_cell.angle_beta   90.00
_cell.angle_gamma   90.00
#
_symmetry.space_group_name_H-M   'P 1'
#
loop_
_entity.id
_entity.type
_entity.pdbx_description
1 polymer ?
#
loop_
_entity_poly.entity_id
_entity_poly.type
_entity_poly.pdbx_seq_one_letter_code
_entity_poly.pdbx_strand_id
1 'polypeptide(L)'
;MKRRPLVRRSRGIAAEGFLTVADVARAAGVEPHVVRFYARTGLIRASRYAANGYRQFLPLDVKRVRFIRASQSLGFMLAEIRQIMRRSLQRHTPCPLVRDIIVKRLAENRERLDYVAALQDRMQHASELWQTMPDQMPRGDSICALIEAVADGTSVSPPRPAARSPSGRP
;
A
#
# COMPACT_ATOMS: atom_id res chain seq x y z
N MET A 1 -36.01 -6.53 -45.44
CA MET A 1 -35.23 -5.79 -44.45
C MET A 1 -33.96 -6.58 -44.12
N LYS A 2 -32.83 -6.21 -44.74
CA LYS A 2 -31.52 -6.89 -44.55
C LYS A 2 -30.79 -6.23 -43.41
N ARG A 3 -30.56 -6.94 -42.29
CA ARG A 3 -29.74 -6.48 -41.16
C ARG A 3 -28.27 -6.46 -41.59
N ARG A 4 -27.64 -5.27 -41.59
CA ARG A 4 -26.20 -5.11 -41.80
C ARG A 4 -25.44 -5.69 -40.60
N PRO A 5 -24.40 -6.52 -40.80
CA PRO A 5 -23.59 -7.00 -39.70
C PRO A 5 -22.79 -5.82 -39.10
N LEU A 6 -22.82 -5.72 -37.78
CA LEU A 6 -21.95 -4.83 -37.02
C LEU A 6 -20.49 -5.25 -37.24
N VAL A 7 -19.80 -4.49 -38.05
CA VAL A 7 -18.36 -4.61 -38.22
C VAL A 7 -17.70 -4.30 -36.87
N ARG A 8 -17.25 -5.35 -36.18
CA ARG A 8 -16.40 -5.28 -35.03
C ARG A 8 -15.13 -4.54 -35.45
N ARG A 9 -15.02 -3.27 -35.09
CA ARG A 9 -13.78 -2.50 -35.32
C ARG A 9 -12.65 -3.25 -34.62
N SER A 10 -11.89 -4.01 -35.39
CA SER A 10 -10.60 -4.53 -35.01
C SER A 10 -9.75 -3.32 -34.60
N ARG A 11 -9.41 -3.26 -33.29
CA ARG A 11 -8.48 -2.26 -32.75
C ARG A 11 -7.20 -2.39 -33.54
N GLY A 12 -6.83 -1.29 -34.19
CA GLY A 12 -5.64 -1.17 -34.99
C GLY A 12 -4.43 -1.75 -34.25
N ILE A 13 -3.73 -2.61 -34.93
CA ILE A 13 -2.41 -3.13 -34.58
C ILE A 13 -1.55 -1.92 -34.31
N ALA A 14 -1.06 -1.79 -33.07
CA ALA A 14 -0.19 -0.70 -32.67
C ALA A 14 1.06 -0.74 -33.57
N ALA A 15 1.20 0.26 -34.42
CA ALA A 15 2.40 0.43 -35.21
C ALA A 15 3.60 0.49 -34.24
N GLU A 16 4.60 -0.38 -34.46
CA GLU A 16 5.92 -0.31 -33.86
C GLU A 16 6.01 -0.44 -32.32
N GLY A 17 5.63 -1.58 -31.73
CA GLY A 17 6.06 -1.95 -30.38
C GLY A 17 5.53 -1.09 -29.22
N PHE A 18 4.66 -0.10 -29.49
CA PHE A 18 4.07 0.73 -28.45
C PHE A 18 2.77 0.12 -27.91
N LEU A 19 2.58 0.27 -26.60
CA LEU A 19 1.46 -0.25 -25.84
C LEU A 19 0.54 0.87 -25.37
N THR A 20 -0.75 0.62 -25.38
CA THR A 20 -1.74 1.49 -24.73
C THR A 20 -1.74 1.26 -23.21
N VAL A 21 -2.42 2.13 -22.46
CA VAL A 21 -2.69 1.92 -21.01
C VAL A 21 -3.34 0.54 -20.76
N ALA A 22 -4.29 0.15 -21.62
CA ALA A 22 -5.00 -1.12 -21.47
C ALA A 22 -4.08 -2.33 -21.72
N ASP A 23 -3.17 -2.22 -22.68
CA ASP A 23 -2.22 -3.30 -22.99
C ASP A 23 -1.19 -3.47 -21.87
N VAL A 24 -0.65 -2.36 -21.34
CA VAL A 24 0.25 -2.39 -20.18
C VAL A 24 -0.46 -2.99 -18.96
N ALA A 25 -1.70 -2.58 -18.70
CA ALA A 25 -2.50 -3.06 -17.58
C ALA A 25 -2.72 -4.57 -17.67
N ARG A 26 -3.19 -5.03 -18.82
CA ARG A 26 -3.41 -6.47 -19.10
C ARG A 26 -2.12 -7.26 -18.98
N ALA A 27 -1.04 -6.79 -19.58
CA ALA A 27 0.24 -7.48 -19.56
C ALA A 27 0.89 -7.51 -18.16
N ALA A 28 0.65 -6.49 -17.34
CA ALA A 28 1.18 -6.42 -15.98
C ALA A 28 0.27 -7.04 -14.91
N GLY A 29 -0.96 -7.44 -15.27
CA GLY A 29 -1.94 -8.00 -14.32
C GLY A 29 -2.48 -6.96 -13.34
N VAL A 30 -2.73 -5.73 -13.81
CA VAL A 30 -3.28 -4.64 -13.00
C VAL A 30 -4.43 -3.95 -13.72
N GLU A 31 -5.22 -3.18 -12.97
CA GLU A 31 -6.28 -2.37 -13.56
C GLU A 31 -5.73 -1.14 -14.31
N PRO A 32 -6.40 -0.68 -15.40
CA PRO A 32 -5.95 0.48 -16.18
C PRO A 32 -5.76 1.76 -15.36
N HIS A 33 -6.54 1.96 -14.29
CA HIS A 33 -6.41 3.13 -13.42
C HIS A 33 -5.07 3.14 -12.66
N VAL A 34 -4.51 1.98 -12.31
CA VAL A 34 -3.21 1.83 -11.66
C VAL A 34 -2.09 2.31 -12.60
N VAL A 35 -2.15 1.94 -13.88
CA VAL A 35 -1.18 2.41 -14.89
C VAL A 35 -1.26 3.93 -15.05
N ARG A 36 -2.49 4.49 -15.12
CA ARG A 36 -2.69 5.95 -15.18
C ARG A 36 -2.12 6.65 -13.94
N PHE A 37 -2.34 6.06 -12.75
CA PHE A 37 -1.80 6.58 -11.50
C PHE A 37 -0.26 6.61 -11.52
N TYR A 38 0.40 5.52 -11.90
CA TYR A 38 1.86 5.47 -11.98
C TYR A 38 2.43 6.44 -13.04
N ALA A 39 1.70 6.63 -14.15
CA ALA A 39 2.08 7.62 -15.15
C ALA A 39 1.91 9.07 -14.65
N ARG A 40 0.84 9.36 -13.91
CA ARG A 40 0.59 10.67 -13.32
C ARG A 40 1.61 11.02 -12.23
N THR A 41 1.98 10.04 -11.41
CA THR A 41 2.96 10.22 -10.33
C THR A 41 4.41 10.16 -10.81
N GLY A 42 4.67 9.95 -12.11
CA GLY A 42 6.00 9.93 -12.71
C GLY A 42 6.83 8.68 -12.39
N LEU A 43 6.20 7.60 -11.92
CA LEU A 43 6.85 6.30 -11.73
C LEU A 43 7.12 5.60 -13.07
N ILE A 44 6.20 5.74 -14.03
CA ILE A 44 6.41 5.38 -15.42
C ILE A 44 6.14 6.61 -16.30
N ARG A 45 6.73 6.66 -17.49
CA ARG A 45 6.54 7.79 -18.40
C ARG A 45 6.05 7.26 -19.75
N ALA A 46 5.04 7.93 -20.31
CA ALA A 46 4.67 7.70 -21.69
C ALA A 46 5.86 8.01 -22.59
N SER A 47 6.16 7.14 -23.53
CA SER A 47 7.27 7.34 -24.48
C SER A 47 6.88 8.31 -25.59
N ARG A 48 5.60 8.31 -25.97
CA ARG A 48 5.02 9.27 -26.91
C ARG A 48 3.51 9.38 -26.70
N TYR A 49 2.91 10.33 -27.41
CA TYR A 49 1.46 10.45 -27.53
C TYR A 49 1.05 10.09 -28.96
N ALA A 50 -0.02 9.30 -29.10
CA ALA A 50 -0.63 9.05 -30.40
C ALA A 50 -1.25 10.35 -30.95
N ALA A 51 -1.56 10.40 -32.25
CA ALA A 51 -2.18 11.55 -32.89
C ALA A 51 -3.51 12.00 -32.25
N ASN A 52 -4.20 11.07 -31.57
CA ASN A 52 -5.42 11.30 -30.79
C ASN A 52 -5.15 11.71 -29.32
N GLY A 53 -3.91 12.03 -28.95
CA GLY A 53 -3.52 12.44 -27.59
C GLY A 53 -3.38 11.31 -26.58
N TYR A 54 -3.60 10.04 -26.96
CA TYR A 54 -3.46 8.92 -26.03
C TYR A 54 -1.99 8.60 -25.74
N ARG A 55 -1.72 8.32 -24.45
CA ARG A 55 -0.40 7.92 -23.98
C ARG A 55 -0.02 6.55 -24.51
N GLN A 56 1.21 6.44 -25.00
CA GLN A 56 1.81 5.20 -25.49
C GLN A 56 3.05 4.87 -24.66
N PHE A 57 3.22 3.60 -24.36
CA PHE A 57 4.24 3.04 -23.48
C PHE A 57 5.09 2.01 -24.21
N LEU A 58 6.28 1.75 -23.71
CA LEU A 58 7.16 0.71 -24.22
C LEU A 58 6.91 -0.62 -23.46
N PRO A 59 7.29 -1.78 -24.04
CA PRO A 59 7.26 -3.07 -23.35
C PRO A 59 8.03 -3.06 -22.02
N LEU A 60 9.08 -2.24 -21.90
CA LEU A 60 9.82 -2.05 -20.66
C LEU A 60 8.94 -1.49 -19.53
N ASP A 61 7.90 -0.72 -19.84
CA ASP A 61 7.02 -0.16 -18.83
C ASP A 61 6.14 -1.22 -18.18
N VAL A 62 5.84 -2.33 -18.86
CA VAL A 62 5.22 -3.52 -18.26
C VAL A 62 6.12 -4.10 -17.15
N LYS A 63 7.43 -4.23 -17.43
CA LYS A 63 8.40 -4.69 -16.43
C LYS A 63 8.47 -3.72 -15.23
N ARG A 64 8.44 -2.41 -15.50
CA ARG A 64 8.42 -1.38 -14.44
C ARG A 64 7.16 -1.48 -13.57
N VAL A 65 5.98 -1.65 -14.16
CA VAL A 65 4.72 -1.82 -13.41
C VAL A 65 4.78 -3.07 -12.54
N ARG A 66 5.25 -4.20 -13.08
CA ARG A 66 5.43 -5.43 -12.30
C ARG A 66 6.41 -5.24 -11.15
N PHE A 67 7.53 -4.57 -11.38
CA PHE A 67 8.51 -4.24 -10.35
C PHE A 67 7.90 -3.39 -9.24
N ILE A 68 7.16 -2.33 -9.58
CA ILE A 68 6.47 -1.48 -8.60
C ILE A 68 5.51 -2.31 -7.75
N ARG A 69 4.71 -3.19 -8.37
CA ARG A 69 3.77 -4.05 -7.66
C ARG A 69 4.46 -5.04 -6.71
N ALA A 70 5.52 -5.69 -7.19
CA ALA A 70 6.33 -6.60 -6.37
C ALA A 70 6.97 -5.86 -5.18
N SER A 71 7.46 -4.63 -5.39
CA SER A 71 8.00 -3.82 -4.30
C SER A 71 6.91 -3.44 -3.29
N GLN A 72 5.72 -3.05 -3.74
CA GLN A 72 4.60 -2.72 -2.85
C GLN A 72 4.13 -3.94 -2.03
N SER A 73 4.13 -5.15 -2.59
CA SER A 73 3.80 -6.36 -1.83
C SER A 73 4.79 -6.69 -0.71
N LEU A 74 6.01 -6.17 -0.81
CA LEU A 74 7.02 -6.23 0.25
C LEU A 74 6.98 -5.02 1.21
N GLY A 75 5.96 -4.14 1.06
CA GLY A 75 5.78 -3.00 1.94
C GLY A 75 6.60 -1.75 1.57
N PHE A 76 7.26 -1.71 0.40
CA PHE A 76 7.96 -0.50 -0.03
C PHE A 76 6.98 0.63 -0.37
N MET A 77 7.29 1.84 0.09
CA MET A 77 6.52 3.03 -0.26
C MET A 77 6.87 3.52 -1.67
N LEU A 78 5.94 4.20 -2.34
CA LEU A 78 6.18 4.71 -3.70
C LEU A 78 7.39 5.66 -3.81
N ALA A 79 7.69 6.41 -2.76
CA ALA A 79 8.88 7.27 -2.70
C ALA A 79 10.18 6.45 -2.72
N GLU A 80 10.23 5.37 -1.95
CA GLU A 80 11.36 4.43 -1.91
C GLU A 80 11.54 3.72 -3.26
N ILE A 81 10.46 3.24 -3.86
CA ILE A 81 10.46 2.62 -5.18
C ILE A 81 10.99 3.59 -6.24
N ARG A 82 10.58 4.87 -6.19
CA ARG A 82 11.08 5.91 -7.09
C ARG A 82 12.60 6.11 -6.92
N GLN A 83 13.09 6.11 -5.68
CA GLN A 83 14.52 6.25 -5.40
C GLN A 83 15.32 5.06 -5.94
N ILE A 84 14.83 3.82 -5.73
CA ILE A 84 15.42 2.60 -6.26
C ILE A 84 15.50 2.64 -7.79
N MET A 85 14.40 3.02 -8.46
CA MET A 85 14.35 3.13 -9.92
C MET A 85 15.31 4.20 -10.45
N ARG A 86 15.44 5.35 -9.76
CA ARG A 86 16.39 6.41 -10.13
C ARG A 86 17.83 5.92 -10.08
N ARG A 87 18.23 5.22 -9.00
CA ARG A 87 19.58 4.64 -8.89
C ARG A 87 19.89 3.69 -10.04
N SER A 88 18.95 2.82 -10.38
CA SER A 88 19.09 1.90 -11.51
C SER A 88 19.26 2.64 -12.84
N LEU A 89 18.51 3.73 -13.08
CA LEU A 89 18.65 4.54 -14.29
C LEU A 89 20.02 5.24 -14.38
N GLN A 90 20.60 5.59 -13.23
CA GLN A 90 21.94 6.17 -13.12
C GLN A 90 23.07 5.13 -13.19
N ARG A 91 22.77 3.87 -13.51
CA ARG A 91 23.70 2.74 -13.53
C ARG A 91 24.38 2.45 -12.19
N HIS A 92 23.80 2.90 -11.08
CA HIS A 92 24.21 2.51 -9.73
C HIS A 92 23.40 1.32 -9.26
N THR A 93 24.05 0.39 -8.55
CA THR A 93 23.33 -0.73 -7.96
C THR A 93 22.37 -0.26 -6.86
N PRO A 94 21.07 -0.57 -6.94
CA PRO A 94 20.12 -0.24 -5.89
C PRO A 94 20.11 -1.26 -4.74
N CYS A 95 20.81 -2.38 -4.87
CA CYS A 95 20.73 -3.51 -3.94
C CYS A 95 21.04 -3.16 -2.48
N PRO A 96 22.07 -2.34 -2.13
CA PRO A 96 22.29 -1.93 -0.74
C PRO A 96 21.09 -1.17 -0.17
N LEU A 97 20.59 -0.18 -0.91
CA LEU A 97 19.40 0.60 -0.50
C LEU A 97 18.18 -0.29 -0.26
N VAL A 98 17.94 -1.28 -1.12
CA VAL A 98 16.81 -2.22 -0.98
C VAL A 98 16.96 -3.05 0.29
N ARG A 99 18.17 -3.53 0.61
CA ARG A 99 18.45 -4.27 1.85
C ARG A 99 18.24 -3.42 3.09
N ASP A 100 18.75 -2.19 3.09
CA ASP A 100 18.59 -1.26 4.22
C ASP A 100 17.12 -0.96 4.51
N ILE A 101 16.33 -0.68 3.46
CA ILE A 101 14.89 -0.43 3.60
C ILE A 101 14.17 -1.65 4.18
N ILE A 102 14.46 -2.85 3.70
CA ILE A 102 13.75 -4.05 4.17
C ILE A 102 14.10 -4.40 5.62
N VAL A 103 15.38 -4.25 6.00
CA VAL A 103 15.82 -4.46 7.39
C VAL A 103 15.12 -3.49 8.34
N LYS A 104 15.10 -2.20 7.98
CA LYS A 104 14.36 -1.18 8.76
C LYS A 104 12.88 -1.53 8.87
N ARG A 105 12.25 -1.95 7.77
CA ARG A 105 10.84 -2.31 7.75
C ARG A 105 10.52 -3.52 8.61
N LEU A 106 11.41 -4.51 8.62
CA LEU A 106 11.28 -5.67 9.50
C LEU A 106 11.31 -5.28 10.98
N ALA A 107 12.23 -4.38 11.36
CA ALA A 107 12.29 -3.89 12.74
C ALA A 107 11.01 -3.13 13.14
N GLU A 108 10.56 -2.19 12.29
CA GLU A 108 9.30 -1.45 12.51
C GLU A 108 8.08 -2.36 12.63
N ASN A 109 8.01 -3.40 11.81
CA ASN A 109 6.91 -4.36 11.86
C ASN A 109 6.99 -5.23 13.11
N ARG A 110 8.19 -5.59 13.57
CA ARG A 110 8.36 -6.35 14.82
C ARG A 110 7.82 -5.57 16.00
N GLU A 111 8.21 -4.30 16.15
CA GLU A 111 7.69 -3.43 17.21
C GLU A 111 6.16 -3.31 17.19
N ARG A 112 5.57 -3.23 15.98
CA ARG A 112 4.11 -3.18 15.83
C ARG A 112 3.44 -4.50 16.27
N LEU A 113 4.02 -5.62 15.91
CA LEU A 113 3.51 -6.93 16.33
C LEU A 113 3.59 -7.10 17.85
N ASP A 114 4.71 -6.72 18.45
CA ASP A 114 4.89 -6.78 19.91
C ASP A 114 3.88 -5.87 20.64
N TYR A 115 3.62 -4.66 20.08
CA TYR A 115 2.57 -3.77 20.60
C TYR A 115 1.17 -4.39 20.52
N VAL A 116 0.82 -4.98 19.38
CA VAL A 116 -0.50 -5.60 19.18
C VAL A 116 -0.67 -6.82 20.07
N ALA A 117 0.39 -7.63 20.23
CA ALA A 117 0.38 -8.77 21.15
C ALA A 117 0.12 -8.32 22.60
N ALA A 118 0.87 -7.32 23.07
CA ALA A 118 0.67 -6.78 24.41
C ALA A 118 -0.71 -6.12 24.61
N LEU A 119 -1.29 -5.55 23.58
CA LEU A 119 -2.67 -5.03 23.62
C LEU A 119 -3.67 -6.19 23.75
N GLN A 120 -3.50 -7.25 22.96
CA GLN A 120 -4.33 -8.44 23.01
C GLN A 120 -4.34 -9.06 24.42
N ASP A 121 -3.16 -9.20 25.02
CA ASP A 121 -3.02 -9.75 26.38
C ASP A 121 -3.76 -8.90 27.41
N ARG A 122 -3.64 -7.56 27.32
CA ARG A 122 -4.38 -6.65 28.22
C ARG A 122 -5.88 -6.75 28.05
N MET A 123 -6.35 -6.84 26.81
CA MET A 123 -7.79 -6.97 26.51
C MET A 123 -8.33 -8.30 27.03
N GLN A 124 -7.56 -9.38 26.90
CA GLN A 124 -7.93 -10.70 27.41
C GLN A 124 -8.03 -10.70 28.94
N HIS A 125 -7.00 -10.16 29.60
CA HIS A 125 -7.01 -10.04 31.07
C HIS A 125 -8.20 -9.19 31.57
N ALA A 126 -8.46 -8.06 30.93
CA ALA A 126 -9.62 -7.23 31.25
C ALA A 126 -10.93 -7.99 31.05
N SER A 127 -11.07 -8.74 29.94
CA SER A 127 -12.27 -9.53 29.67
C SER A 127 -12.51 -10.61 30.74
N GLU A 128 -11.46 -11.30 31.18
CA GLU A 128 -11.53 -12.29 32.22
C GLU A 128 -11.94 -11.69 33.57
N LEU A 129 -11.34 -10.56 33.93
CA LEU A 129 -11.70 -9.80 35.14
C LEU A 129 -13.17 -9.38 35.12
N TRP A 130 -13.63 -8.80 34.04
CA TRP A 130 -14.99 -8.26 33.90
C TRP A 130 -16.07 -9.36 33.95
N GLN A 131 -15.77 -10.60 33.53
CA GLN A 131 -16.70 -11.73 33.66
C GLN A 131 -17.05 -12.07 35.11
N THR A 132 -16.18 -11.72 36.05
CA THR A 132 -16.39 -11.94 37.46
C THR A 132 -17.03 -10.75 38.21
N MET A 133 -17.12 -9.59 37.54
CA MET A 133 -17.64 -8.36 38.13
C MET A 133 -19.15 -8.20 37.83
N PRO A 134 -19.97 -7.79 38.80
CA PRO A 134 -21.37 -7.51 38.56
C PRO A 134 -21.54 -6.17 37.83
N ASP A 135 -22.62 -6.04 37.07
CA ASP A 135 -23.05 -4.76 36.52
C ASP A 135 -23.41 -3.80 37.66
N GLN A 136 -22.81 -2.61 37.65
CA GLN A 136 -22.99 -1.61 38.69
C GLN A 136 -23.36 -0.26 38.09
N MET A 137 -24.26 0.43 38.77
CA MET A 137 -24.51 1.84 38.46
C MET A 137 -23.34 2.70 38.95
N PRO A 138 -22.88 3.66 38.14
CA PRO A 138 -21.82 4.61 38.55
C PRO A 138 -22.20 5.31 39.84
N ARG A 139 -21.27 5.48 40.78
CA ARG A 139 -21.46 6.19 42.06
C ARG A 139 -20.40 7.27 42.20
N GLY A 140 -20.83 8.46 42.70
CA GLY A 140 -19.94 9.59 42.83
C GLY A 140 -19.31 9.99 41.48
N ASP A 141 -17.98 10.08 41.42
CA ASP A 141 -17.25 10.49 40.24
C ASP A 141 -16.87 9.29 39.32
N SER A 142 -17.32 8.08 39.65
CA SER A 142 -17.09 6.88 38.83
C SER A 142 -17.84 7.00 37.49
N ILE A 143 -17.20 6.58 36.41
CA ILE A 143 -17.78 6.52 35.07
C ILE A 143 -18.16 5.10 34.72
N CYS A 144 -17.22 4.15 34.91
CA CYS A 144 -17.42 2.73 34.60
C CYS A 144 -16.51 1.88 35.47
N ALA A 145 -17.10 1.13 36.42
CA ALA A 145 -16.38 0.30 37.36
C ALA A 145 -15.48 -0.75 36.69
N LEU A 146 -15.86 -1.27 35.51
CA LEU A 146 -15.07 -2.27 34.77
C LEU A 146 -13.75 -1.67 34.26
N ILE A 147 -13.80 -0.49 33.67
CA ILE A 147 -12.59 0.18 33.14
C ILE A 147 -11.72 0.69 34.28
N GLU A 148 -12.30 1.23 35.34
CA GLU A 148 -11.59 1.70 36.53
C GLU A 148 -10.84 0.59 37.25
N ALA A 149 -11.45 -0.61 37.37
CA ALA A 149 -10.79 -1.78 37.94
C ALA A 149 -9.50 -2.19 37.18
N VAL A 150 -9.45 -1.97 35.88
CA VAL A 150 -8.23 -2.20 35.09
C VAL A 150 -7.20 -1.10 35.32
N ALA A 151 -7.65 0.15 35.47
CA ALA A 151 -6.75 1.29 35.70
C ALA A 151 -6.06 1.20 37.07
N ASP A 152 -6.77 0.81 38.09
CA ASP A 152 -6.25 0.65 39.46
C ASP A 152 -5.31 -0.56 39.62
N GLY A 153 -5.54 -1.63 38.84
CA GLY A 153 -4.72 -2.85 38.86
C GLY A 153 -3.48 -2.81 37.96
N THR A 154 -3.39 -1.83 37.09
CA THR A 154 -2.34 -1.81 36.05
C THR A 154 -1.47 -0.56 36.16
N SER A 155 -0.33 -0.68 36.82
CA SER A 155 0.77 0.30 36.68
C SER A 155 1.49 0.10 35.33
N VAL A 156 0.76 0.10 34.21
CA VAL A 156 1.31 -0.02 32.87
C VAL A 156 1.11 1.29 32.14
N SER A 157 2.21 2.08 32.07
CA SER A 157 2.27 3.19 31.12
C SER A 157 1.91 2.68 29.72
N PRO A 158 0.94 3.29 29.01
CA PRO A 158 0.63 2.88 27.66
C PRO A 158 1.88 3.04 26.80
N PRO A 159 2.30 2.01 26.04
CA PRO A 159 3.39 2.18 25.10
C PRO A 159 2.99 3.30 24.11
N ARG A 160 3.91 4.24 23.89
CA ARG A 160 3.70 5.34 22.94
C ARG A 160 3.29 4.77 21.58
N PRO A 161 2.18 5.21 21.00
CA PRO A 161 1.85 4.84 19.64
C PRO A 161 3.00 5.31 18.74
N ALA A 162 3.54 4.38 17.95
CA ALA A 162 4.56 4.70 16.94
C ALA A 162 4.03 5.88 16.11
N ALA A 163 4.84 6.95 16.02
CA ALA A 163 4.49 8.17 15.32
C ALA A 163 3.96 7.81 13.93
N ARG A 164 2.73 8.21 13.63
CA ARG A 164 2.16 8.09 12.29
C ARG A 164 3.07 8.85 11.35
N SER A 165 3.79 8.12 10.50
CA SER A 165 4.45 8.76 9.36
C SER A 165 3.37 9.52 8.59
N PRO A 166 3.57 10.81 8.25
CA PRO A 166 2.57 11.56 7.52
C PRO A 166 2.31 10.86 6.20
N SER A 167 1.13 10.25 6.08
CA SER A 167 0.61 9.79 4.81
C SER A 167 0.47 11.04 3.94
N GLY A 168 1.39 11.20 3.00
CA GLY A 168 1.27 12.23 1.99
C GLY A 168 -0.12 12.12 1.36
N ARG A 169 -0.94 13.12 1.62
CA ARG A 169 -2.17 13.33 0.87
C ARG A 169 -1.85 13.57 -0.61
N PRO A 170 -2.79 13.22 -1.49
CA PRO A 170 -2.64 13.23 -2.94
C PRO A 170 -2.28 14.60 -3.51
#